data_75048767f7ffae7966d37d84a428adf7
#
_entry.id   75048767f7ffae7966d37d84a428adf7
#
_cell.length_a   1.000
_cell.length_b   1.000
_cell.length_c   1.000
_cell.angle_alpha   90.00
_cell.angle_beta   90.00
_cell.angle_gamma   90.00
#
_symmetry.space_group_name_H-M   'P 1'
#
loop_
_entity.id
_entity.type
_entity.pdbx_description
1 polymer ?
#
loop_
_entity_poly.entity_id
_entity_poly.type
_entity_poly.pdbx_seq_one_letter_code
_entity_poly.pdbx_strand_id
1 'polypeptide(L)'
;MTDLSKIRNFSIIAHIDHGKSTLADRLLEECKAITQREMESQILDSMELEKEPGITIKATAATMNYTASDGETYVLNLIDTPGHVDFNYEVSRSMAACEGAILVVDASQGVEAQTLANTYFAIDAGLEVLPVINKIDLPSARPAEVKAEVEDIIGLPAEDSPEISAKNGINIPAVLEMIVEQVPPPSGDREAPLQALIFDSQYDSYRGVIVYTRIKQGTVKPGMDIRMMATGAQYKVVEVGTMSPRGLIPCDALGAGEVGYITASIKTVADTQVGDTITELNRPAAEPLPGYREVMPMVFSGVYPADGAKYQDLRDSLEKLKLNDASFVYEPESSIALGFGFRCGFLGLLHMEIIQERLEREYNLDLITTAPNVVYRVTKTDGTVLMVDNPLDYPDPMEIAKAEEPFVKINLIAPQEYVGNMMDLATSRRGEFRDMVYLDANRVELHYEMPLNEIIYDFFDALKSRTRGYGSLDYALIGYRESKLVKLDILLNGDIVDALSFILFADNAYPRARKICEKLKENIPRAQFEIPVQAAIGGKIIARETIKAVRKDVLAKCYGGDITRKKKLLEKQKEGKKRMRTFGTVSVPSEAFMAVLKLDED
;
A
#
# COMPACT_ATOMS: atom_id res chain seq x y z
N MET A 1 21.87 -24.53 -18.57
CA MET A 1 20.90 -24.92 -17.50
C MET A 1 21.69 -25.49 -16.33
N THR A 2 21.50 -24.93 -15.15
CA THR A 2 22.22 -25.29 -13.92
C THR A 2 21.67 -26.61 -13.34
N ASP A 3 22.48 -27.42 -12.66
CA ASP A 3 22.00 -28.56 -11.86
C ASP A 3 21.06 -28.08 -10.77
N LEU A 4 19.90 -28.73 -10.63
CA LEU A 4 18.90 -28.39 -9.60
C LEU A 4 19.48 -28.41 -8.19
N SER A 5 20.37 -29.36 -7.88
CA SER A 5 21.03 -29.47 -6.57
C SER A 5 21.87 -28.24 -6.19
N LYS A 6 22.29 -27.45 -7.18
CA LYS A 6 23.12 -26.25 -7.04
C LYS A 6 22.33 -24.94 -7.07
N ILE A 7 21.00 -25.00 -7.14
CA ILE A 7 20.14 -23.81 -7.14
C ILE A 7 19.56 -23.58 -5.73
N ARG A 8 19.51 -22.33 -5.29
CA ARG A 8 18.81 -21.89 -4.07
C ARG A 8 17.95 -20.68 -4.40
N ASN A 9 16.65 -20.82 -4.24
CA ASN A 9 15.70 -19.73 -4.43
C ASN A 9 15.19 -19.31 -3.05
N PHE A 10 15.43 -18.08 -2.68
CA PHE A 10 15.07 -17.57 -1.36
C PHE A 10 14.61 -16.12 -1.42
N SER A 11 13.83 -15.72 -0.43
CA SER A 11 13.46 -14.33 -0.19
C SER A 11 14.05 -13.84 1.12
N ILE A 12 14.06 -12.51 1.31
CA ILE A 12 14.37 -11.89 2.58
C ILE A 12 13.09 -11.28 3.13
N ILE A 13 12.72 -11.67 4.33
CA ILE A 13 11.56 -11.16 5.07
C ILE A 13 12.04 -10.46 6.34
N ALA A 14 11.43 -9.31 6.62
CA ALA A 14 11.80 -8.50 7.78
C ALA A 14 10.66 -7.55 8.14
N HIS A 15 10.70 -7.04 9.35
CA HIS A 15 9.96 -5.83 9.69
C HIS A 15 10.61 -4.60 9.03
N ILE A 16 9.85 -3.50 8.90
CA ILE A 16 10.37 -2.21 8.41
C ILE A 16 11.57 -1.80 9.28
N ASP A 17 12.62 -1.28 8.67
CA ASP A 17 13.87 -0.85 9.30
C ASP A 17 14.73 -1.95 9.94
N HIS A 18 14.40 -3.24 9.87
CA HIS A 18 15.28 -4.32 10.38
C HIS A 18 16.52 -4.55 9.51
N GLY A 19 16.60 -3.92 8.32
CA GLY A 19 17.78 -3.92 7.46
C GLY A 19 17.73 -4.94 6.32
N LYS A 20 16.55 -5.25 5.80
CA LYS A 20 16.30 -6.14 4.66
C LYS A 20 17.11 -5.75 3.43
N SER A 21 16.91 -4.54 2.89
CA SER A 21 17.60 -4.04 1.68
C SER A 21 19.11 -3.92 1.90
N THR A 22 19.55 -3.54 3.12
CA THR A 22 20.97 -3.49 3.46
C THR A 22 21.63 -4.87 3.44
N LEU A 23 20.91 -5.92 3.93
CA LEU A 23 21.42 -7.28 3.84
C LEU A 23 21.48 -7.75 2.39
N ALA A 24 20.44 -7.48 1.59
CA ALA A 24 20.42 -7.80 0.17
C ALA A 24 21.63 -7.21 -0.56
N ASP A 25 21.95 -5.93 -0.34
CA ASP A 25 23.13 -5.27 -0.90
C ASP A 25 24.44 -6.00 -0.52
N ARG A 26 24.58 -6.44 0.74
CA ARG A 26 25.78 -7.16 1.22
C ARG A 26 25.92 -8.54 0.61
N LEU A 27 24.79 -9.27 0.42
CA LEU A 27 24.82 -10.57 -0.27
C LEU A 27 25.27 -10.41 -1.72
N LEU A 28 24.79 -9.38 -2.42
CA LEU A 28 25.20 -9.06 -3.79
C LEU A 28 26.68 -8.68 -3.88
N GLU A 29 27.18 -7.92 -2.91
CA GLU A 29 28.61 -7.53 -2.82
C GLU A 29 29.49 -8.76 -2.61
N GLU A 30 29.19 -9.61 -1.63
CA GLU A 30 29.97 -10.79 -1.27
C GLU A 30 30.01 -11.80 -2.43
N CYS A 31 28.90 -11.98 -3.13
CA CYS A 31 28.82 -12.80 -4.34
C CYS A 31 29.46 -12.13 -5.57
N LYS A 32 30.02 -10.93 -5.46
CA LYS A 32 30.62 -10.15 -6.55
C LYS A 32 29.68 -9.92 -7.74
N ALA A 33 28.38 -9.94 -7.49
CA ALA A 33 27.38 -9.61 -8.50
C ALA A 33 27.44 -8.13 -8.92
N ILE A 34 27.98 -7.29 -8.03
CA ILE A 34 28.26 -5.86 -8.22
C ILE A 34 29.69 -5.56 -7.81
N THR A 35 30.29 -4.53 -8.41
CA THR A 35 31.63 -4.07 -8.03
C THR A 35 31.52 -2.94 -6.99
N GLN A 36 32.55 -2.75 -6.14
CA GLN A 36 32.58 -1.67 -5.14
C GLN A 36 32.38 -0.26 -5.74
N ARG A 37 32.67 -0.07 -7.04
CA ARG A 37 32.47 1.24 -7.72
C ARG A 37 31.03 1.46 -8.17
N GLU A 38 30.25 0.40 -8.31
CA GLU A 38 28.87 0.40 -8.73
C GLU A 38 27.91 0.30 -7.54
N MET A 39 28.48 0.22 -6.33
CA MET A 39 27.71 0.07 -5.11
C MET A 39 27.04 1.39 -4.74
N GLU A 40 25.74 1.45 -4.99
CA GLU A 40 24.81 2.43 -4.42
C GLU A 40 24.10 1.77 -3.24
N SER A 41 23.58 2.55 -2.32
CA SER A 41 22.72 2.01 -1.26
C SER A 41 21.38 1.55 -1.85
N GLN A 42 20.89 0.39 -1.42
CA GLN A 42 19.58 -0.17 -1.83
C GLN A 42 19.50 -0.37 -3.35
N ILE A 43 20.44 -1.15 -3.90
CA ILE A 43 20.57 -1.38 -5.35
C ILE A 43 19.34 -2.07 -5.96
N LEU A 44 18.68 -2.95 -5.21
CA LEU A 44 17.47 -3.63 -5.67
C LEU A 44 16.25 -2.70 -5.64
N ASP A 45 16.26 -1.68 -4.80
CA ASP A 45 15.20 -0.68 -4.73
C ASP A 45 15.38 0.32 -5.89
N SER A 46 14.60 0.14 -6.94
CA SER A 46 14.76 0.85 -8.22
C SER A 46 14.16 2.27 -8.22
N MET A 47 13.25 2.56 -7.29
CA MET A 47 12.55 3.83 -7.19
C MET A 47 13.13 4.70 -6.07
N GLU A 48 13.19 6.03 -6.28
CA GLU A 48 13.57 6.97 -5.21
C GLU A 48 12.63 6.88 -4.01
N LEU A 49 11.36 6.60 -4.27
CA LEU A 49 10.30 6.41 -3.28
C LEU A 49 10.48 5.14 -2.41
N GLU A 50 11.27 4.18 -2.86
CA GLU A 50 11.67 3.02 -2.06
C GLU A 50 12.85 3.37 -1.15
N LYS A 51 13.79 4.16 -1.68
CA LYS A 51 15.05 4.50 -1.02
C LYS A 51 14.88 5.48 0.15
N GLU A 52 14.00 6.47 0.02
CA GLU A 52 13.80 7.50 1.07
C GLU A 52 13.22 6.91 2.37
N PRO A 53 12.09 6.16 2.34
CA PRO A 53 11.54 5.52 3.53
C PRO A 53 12.20 4.16 3.84
N GLY A 54 13.04 3.60 2.95
CA GLY A 54 13.66 2.29 3.13
C GLY A 54 12.68 1.12 3.01
N ILE A 55 11.60 1.29 2.27
CA ILE A 55 10.53 0.30 2.08
C ILE A 55 10.58 -0.23 0.65
N THR A 56 10.76 -1.52 0.47
CA THR A 56 10.60 -2.16 -0.84
C THR A 56 9.12 -2.19 -1.21
N ILE A 57 8.80 -1.62 -2.36
CA ILE A 57 7.41 -1.51 -2.88
C ILE A 57 7.16 -2.61 -3.90
N LYS A 58 8.13 -2.86 -4.79
CA LYS A 58 8.00 -3.81 -5.89
C LYS A 58 8.96 -4.99 -5.71
N ALA A 59 8.46 -6.20 -6.00
CA ALA A 59 9.32 -7.38 -5.97
C ALA A 59 10.40 -7.27 -7.05
N THR A 60 11.65 -7.49 -6.67
CA THR A 60 12.78 -7.57 -7.59
C THR A 60 13.49 -8.90 -7.40
N ALA A 61 14.16 -9.38 -8.44
CA ALA A 61 14.92 -10.60 -8.34
C ALA A 61 16.34 -10.42 -8.86
N ALA A 62 17.29 -11.06 -8.19
CA ALA A 62 18.69 -11.05 -8.59
C ALA A 62 19.29 -12.46 -8.53
N THR A 63 19.91 -12.85 -9.62
CA THR A 63 20.66 -14.10 -9.72
C THR A 63 22.14 -13.82 -9.47
N MET A 64 22.74 -14.56 -8.55
CA MET A 64 24.15 -14.44 -8.18
C MET A 64 24.80 -15.82 -8.09
N ASN A 65 26.12 -15.89 -8.29
CA ASN A 65 26.89 -17.11 -8.12
C ASN A 65 27.74 -17.00 -6.85
N TYR A 66 27.68 -18.02 -6.03
CA TYR A 66 28.45 -18.12 -4.81
C TYR A 66 29.27 -19.41 -4.79
N THR A 67 30.56 -19.31 -4.50
CA THR A 67 31.43 -20.49 -4.28
C THR A 67 31.49 -20.75 -2.79
N ALA A 68 30.86 -21.82 -2.33
CA ALA A 68 30.75 -22.17 -0.94
C ALA A 68 32.03 -22.80 -0.38
N SER A 69 32.06 -23.04 0.92
CA SER A 69 33.17 -23.65 1.63
C SER A 69 33.52 -25.08 1.16
N ASP A 70 32.55 -25.79 0.55
CA ASP A 70 32.74 -27.09 -0.08
C ASP A 70 33.50 -27.03 -1.43
N GLY A 71 33.81 -25.82 -1.91
CA GLY A 71 34.50 -25.56 -3.18
C GLY A 71 33.59 -25.61 -4.43
N GLU A 72 32.28 -25.88 -4.23
CA GLU A 72 31.30 -25.91 -5.32
C GLU A 72 30.65 -24.54 -5.52
N THR A 73 30.19 -24.29 -6.75
CA THR A 73 29.53 -23.02 -7.11
C THR A 73 28.02 -23.24 -7.16
N TYR A 74 27.30 -22.43 -6.40
CA TYR A 74 25.85 -22.43 -6.33
C TYR A 74 25.28 -21.20 -7.04
N VAL A 75 24.09 -21.38 -7.64
CA VAL A 75 23.28 -20.28 -8.18
C VAL A 75 22.26 -19.89 -7.14
N LEU A 76 22.37 -18.68 -6.62
CA LEU A 76 21.51 -18.12 -5.62
C LEU A 76 20.56 -17.13 -6.30
N ASN A 77 19.25 -17.37 -6.21
CA ASN A 77 18.23 -16.45 -6.70
C ASN A 77 17.57 -15.79 -5.50
N LEU A 78 17.91 -14.53 -5.27
CA LEU A 78 17.24 -13.68 -4.30
C LEU A 78 16.00 -13.08 -4.94
N ILE A 79 14.84 -13.30 -4.34
CA ILE A 79 13.58 -12.63 -4.69
C ILE A 79 13.26 -11.67 -3.55
N ASP A 80 13.55 -10.38 -3.75
CA ASP A 80 13.26 -9.35 -2.77
C ASP A 80 11.78 -9.02 -2.76
N THR A 81 11.16 -9.02 -1.58
CA THR A 81 9.71 -8.90 -1.42
C THR A 81 9.34 -7.60 -0.70
N PRO A 82 8.20 -6.96 -1.01
CA PRO A 82 7.67 -5.91 -0.17
C PRO A 82 7.55 -6.37 1.29
N GLY A 83 7.71 -5.45 2.23
CA GLY A 83 7.59 -5.77 3.66
C GLY A 83 6.26 -5.32 4.29
N HIS A 84 5.40 -4.61 3.55
CA HIS A 84 4.21 -3.96 4.08
C HIS A 84 2.93 -4.76 3.83
N VAL A 85 1.98 -4.67 4.78
CA VAL A 85 0.70 -5.40 4.77
C VAL A 85 -0.16 -5.14 3.52
N ASP A 86 -0.11 -3.94 2.94
CA ASP A 86 -0.86 -3.60 1.72
C ASP A 86 -0.47 -4.46 0.52
N PHE A 87 0.74 -5.02 0.52
CA PHE A 87 1.30 -5.85 -0.55
C PHE A 87 1.33 -7.35 -0.22
N ASN A 88 0.51 -7.80 0.71
CA ASN A 88 0.50 -9.22 1.16
C ASN A 88 0.31 -10.22 0.01
N TYR A 89 -0.42 -9.85 -1.04
CA TYR A 89 -0.62 -10.73 -2.19
C TYR A 89 0.68 -10.90 -2.99
N GLU A 90 1.38 -9.82 -3.29
CA GLU A 90 2.68 -9.81 -3.99
C GLU A 90 3.73 -10.57 -3.17
N VAL A 91 3.76 -10.33 -1.85
CA VAL A 91 4.62 -11.07 -0.90
C VAL A 91 4.35 -12.56 -1.00
N SER A 92 3.10 -12.97 -0.89
CA SER A 92 2.68 -14.38 -0.99
C SER A 92 3.10 -15.03 -2.33
N ARG A 93 3.04 -14.29 -3.45
CA ARG A 93 3.44 -14.81 -4.78
C ARG A 93 4.94 -14.92 -4.94
N SER A 94 5.67 -13.94 -4.46
CA SER A 94 7.13 -13.96 -4.43
C SER A 94 7.65 -15.10 -3.56
N MET A 95 7.04 -15.32 -2.40
CA MET A 95 7.35 -16.46 -1.53
C MET A 95 7.07 -17.81 -2.22
N ALA A 96 5.94 -17.94 -2.95
CA ALA A 96 5.62 -19.16 -3.71
C ALA A 96 6.65 -19.49 -4.82
N ALA A 97 7.47 -18.52 -5.20
CA ALA A 97 8.59 -18.72 -6.14
C ALA A 97 9.87 -19.23 -5.45
N CYS A 98 9.93 -19.24 -4.13
CA CYS A 98 11.09 -19.62 -3.31
C CYS A 98 10.96 -21.03 -2.71
N GLU A 99 12.07 -21.52 -2.17
CA GLU A 99 12.16 -22.70 -1.30
C GLU A 99 12.60 -22.32 0.13
N GLY A 100 13.18 -21.13 0.34
CA GLY A 100 13.57 -20.63 1.65
C GLY A 100 13.27 -19.15 1.86
N ALA A 101 13.24 -18.73 3.12
CA ALA A 101 13.09 -17.33 3.52
C ALA A 101 14.09 -16.99 4.63
N ILE A 102 14.83 -15.90 4.45
CA ILE A 102 15.74 -15.38 5.46
C ILE A 102 14.97 -14.37 6.31
N LEU A 103 14.74 -14.72 7.57
CA LEU A 103 14.05 -13.85 8.52
C LEU A 103 15.06 -12.94 9.23
N VAL A 104 15.06 -11.66 8.88
CA VAL A 104 15.97 -10.67 9.50
C VAL A 104 15.29 -10.03 10.71
N VAL A 105 15.92 -10.19 11.87
CA VAL A 105 15.44 -9.62 13.13
C VAL A 105 16.48 -8.65 13.69
N ASP A 106 16.05 -7.45 14.08
CA ASP A 106 16.90 -6.43 14.69
C ASP A 106 17.30 -6.84 16.12
N ALA A 107 18.59 -6.92 16.41
CA ALA A 107 19.13 -7.27 17.72
C ALA A 107 18.73 -6.30 18.85
N SER A 108 18.22 -5.11 18.54
CA SER A 108 17.81 -4.11 19.53
C SER A 108 16.30 -4.06 19.75
N GLN A 109 15.49 -4.35 18.70
CA GLN A 109 14.03 -4.28 18.74
C GLN A 109 13.38 -5.65 18.99
N GLY A 110 13.98 -6.73 18.45
CA GLY A 110 13.46 -8.09 18.57
C GLY A 110 12.30 -8.39 17.60
N VAL A 111 11.41 -9.30 17.99
CA VAL A 111 10.27 -9.73 17.15
C VAL A 111 9.15 -8.69 17.20
N GLU A 112 8.63 -8.28 16.03
CA GLU A 112 7.53 -7.31 15.87
C GLU A 112 6.37 -7.91 15.07
N ALA A 113 5.22 -7.19 14.95
CA ALA A 113 4.00 -7.72 14.32
C ALA A 113 4.21 -8.21 12.88
N GLN A 114 4.90 -7.42 12.04
CA GLN A 114 5.19 -7.81 10.66
C GLN A 114 6.18 -8.97 10.59
N THR A 115 7.09 -9.11 11.58
CA THR A 115 7.98 -10.28 11.70
C THR A 115 7.15 -11.54 11.79
N LEU A 116 6.16 -11.57 12.68
CA LEU A 116 5.24 -12.71 12.86
C LEU A 116 4.41 -12.96 11.61
N ALA A 117 3.74 -11.94 11.08
CA ALA A 117 2.88 -12.06 9.92
C ALA A 117 3.65 -12.62 8.70
N ASN A 118 4.81 -12.04 8.38
CA ASN A 118 5.63 -12.50 7.26
C ASN A 118 6.18 -13.90 7.46
N THR A 119 6.52 -14.26 8.70
CA THR A 119 6.96 -15.62 9.02
C THR A 119 5.85 -16.65 8.80
N TYR A 120 4.63 -16.36 9.25
CA TYR A 120 3.49 -17.24 9.01
C TYR A 120 3.17 -17.38 7.52
N PHE A 121 3.24 -16.31 6.73
CA PHE A 121 3.11 -16.42 5.27
C PHE A 121 4.17 -17.31 4.64
N ALA A 122 5.42 -17.25 5.12
CA ALA A 122 6.49 -18.10 4.63
C ALA A 122 6.27 -19.58 5.02
N ILE A 123 5.85 -19.84 6.24
CA ILE A 123 5.52 -21.21 6.72
C ILE A 123 4.32 -21.78 5.95
N ASP A 124 3.26 -21.00 5.76
CA ASP A 124 2.08 -21.41 4.99
C ASP A 124 2.40 -21.66 3.50
N ALA A 125 3.40 -20.96 2.96
CA ALA A 125 3.94 -21.23 1.63
C ALA A 125 4.86 -22.46 1.57
N GLY A 126 5.16 -23.10 2.71
CA GLY A 126 6.01 -24.28 2.81
C GLY A 126 7.50 -23.99 2.69
N LEU A 127 7.94 -22.77 3.00
CA LEU A 127 9.35 -22.36 2.95
C LEU A 127 10.11 -22.80 4.21
N GLU A 128 11.41 -23.11 4.03
CA GLU A 128 12.34 -23.19 5.16
C GLU A 128 12.67 -21.76 5.62
N VAL A 129 12.36 -21.44 6.87
CA VAL A 129 12.56 -20.10 7.43
C VAL A 129 13.80 -20.08 8.31
N LEU A 130 14.78 -19.25 7.93
CA LEU A 130 16.10 -19.18 8.55
C LEU A 130 16.30 -17.83 9.23
N PRO A 131 16.32 -17.77 10.58
CA PRO A 131 16.53 -16.53 11.31
C PRO A 131 17.96 -16.00 11.19
N VAL A 132 18.08 -14.66 11.09
CA VAL A 132 19.35 -13.91 11.09
C VAL A 132 19.19 -12.71 12.03
N ILE A 133 20.10 -12.56 12.99
CA ILE A 133 20.07 -11.47 13.96
C ILE A 133 20.96 -10.34 13.47
N ASN A 134 20.35 -9.22 13.09
CA ASN A 134 21.02 -8.07 12.49
C ASN A 134 21.23 -6.92 13.48
N LYS A 135 22.07 -5.96 13.09
CA LYS A 135 22.42 -4.73 13.85
C LYS A 135 23.12 -5.00 15.18
N ILE A 136 23.96 -6.03 15.26
CA ILE A 136 24.75 -6.33 16.46
C ILE A 136 25.77 -5.23 16.82
N ASP A 137 26.01 -4.29 15.91
CA ASP A 137 26.87 -3.12 16.11
C ASP A 137 26.24 -2.02 16.97
N LEU A 138 24.95 -2.09 17.24
CA LEU A 138 24.26 -1.10 18.06
C LEU A 138 24.56 -1.30 19.55
N PRO A 139 24.76 -0.21 20.34
CA PRO A 139 24.98 -0.32 21.78
C PRO A 139 23.84 -0.99 22.56
N SER A 140 22.62 -0.95 22.00
CA SER A 140 21.40 -1.54 22.57
C SER A 140 21.16 -2.98 22.10
N ALA A 141 22.07 -3.55 21.29
CA ALA A 141 21.91 -4.89 20.77
C ALA A 141 21.97 -5.95 21.89
N ARG A 142 21.01 -6.90 21.83
CA ARG A 142 20.87 -8.03 22.78
C ARG A 142 20.63 -9.34 22.03
N PRO A 143 21.59 -9.80 21.20
CA PRO A 143 21.36 -10.89 20.26
C PRO A 143 20.93 -12.21 20.94
N ALA A 144 21.50 -12.55 22.09
CA ALA A 144 21.11 -13.77 22.81
C ALA A 144 19.66 -13.76 23.29
N GLU A 145 19.15 -12.60 23.76
CA GLU A 145 17.75 -12.45 24.17
C GLU A 145 16.82 -12.52 22.95
N VAL A 146 17.20 -11.87 21.83
CA VAL A 146 16.39 -11.88 20.59
C VAL A 146 16.34 -13.29 19.98
N LYS A 147 17.41 -14.09 20.06
CA LYS A 147 17.36 -15.51 19.65
C LYS A 147 16.33 -16.30 20.48
N ALA A 148 16.34 -16.11 21.80
CA ALA A 148 15.34 -16.73 22.68
C ALA A 148 13.91 -16.24 22.35
N GLU A 149 13.73 -14.94 22.03
CA GLU A 149 12.44 -14.41 21.57
C GLU A 149 11.95 -15.09 20.28
N VAL A 150 12.83 -15.32 19.31
CA VAL A 150 12.48 -16.02 18.05
C VAL A 150 12.05 -17.46 18.35
N GLU A 151 12.74 -18.16 19.25
CA GLU A 151 12.38 -19.53 19.64
C GLU A 151 11.07 -19.58 20.42
N ASP A 152 10.89 -18.71 21.40
CA ASP A 152 9.72 -18.72 22.29
C ASP A 152 8.44 -18.20 21.60
N ILE A 153 8.55 -17.15 20.78
CA ILE A 153 7.38 -16.47 20.18
C ILE A 153 7.02 -17.09 18.83
N ILE A 154 8.03 -17.36 17.99
CA ILE A 154 7.81 -17.85 16.62
C ILE A 154 7.87 -19.37 16.55
N GLY A 155 8.68 -20.00 17.43
CA GLY A 155 8.90 -21.44 17.43
C GLY A 155 9.96 -21.91 16.43
N LEU A 156 10.79 -21.00 15.91
CA LEU A 156 11.89 -21.34 15.01
C LEU A 156 13.19 -21.53 15.79
N PRO A 157 14.01 -22.57 15.50
CA PRO A 157 15.32 -22.72 16.12
C PRO A 157 16.23 -21.54 15.75
N ALA A 158 16.77 -20.84 16.74
CA ALA A 158 17.57 -19.63 16.52
C ALA A 158 18.93 -19.66 17.24
N GLU A 159 19.25 -20.69 18.03
CA GLU A 159 20.50 -20.77 18.78
C GLU A 159 21.73 -20.59 17.87
N ASP A 160 21.75 -21.28 16.73
CA ASP A 160 22.83 -21.25 15.73
C ASP A 160 22.68 -20.14 14.67
N SER A 161 21.69 -19.26 14.81
CA SER A 161 21.43 -18.20 13.84
C SER A 161 22.61 -17.22 13.72
N PRO A 162 23.02 -16.84 12.50
CA PRO A 162 24.10 -15.88 12.30
C PRO A 162 23.78 -14.52 12.93
N GLU A 163 24.74 -14.00 13.69
CA GLU A 163 24.73 -12.66 14.26
C GLU A 163 25.53 -11.74 13.34
N ILE A 164 24.87 -10.75 12.74
CA ILE A 164 25.44 -9.91 11.68
C ILE A 164 25.32 -8.42 11.94
N SER A 165 26.15 -7.64 11.27
CA SER A 165 25.88 -6.24 10.99
C SER A 165 25.90 -6.04 9.48
N ALA A 166 24.73 -5.98 8.87
CA ALA A 166 24.62 -5.70 7.45
C ALA A 166 25.23 -4.34 7.08
N LYS A 167 25.08 -3.33 7.94
CA LYS A 167 25.66 -2.00 7.76
C LYS A 167 27.19 -2.04 7.66
N ASN A 168 27.84 -2.80 8.53
CA ASN A 168 29.30 -2.87 8.61
C ASN A 168 29.90 -4.08 7.86
N GLY A 169 29.08 -4.93 7.22
CA GLY A 169 29.53 -6.13 6.50
C GLY A 169 30.07 -7.24 7.41
N ILE A 170 29.65 -7.26 8.70
CA ILE A 170 30.13 -8.26 9.66
C ILE A 170 29.36 -9.56 9.48
N ASN A 171 30.11 -10.66 9.35
CA ASN A 171 29.61 -12.03 9.34
C ASN A 171 28.63 -12.37 8.21
N ILE A 172 28.67 -11.66 7.07
CA ILE A 172 27.82 -11.90 5.90
C ILE A 172 28.06 -13.28 5.25
N PRO A 173 29.33 -13.77 5.13
CA PRO A 173 29.58 -15.11 4.59
C PRO A 173 28.86 -16.24 5.34
N ALA A 174 28.64 -16.12 6.65
CA ALA A 174 27.90 -17.11 7.43
C ALA A 174 26.43 -17.23 6.96
N VAL A 175 25.81 -16.13 6.53
CA VAL A 175 24.45 -16.16 5.97
C VAL A 175 24.44 -16.89 4.64
N LEU A 176 25.43 -16.67 3.77
CA LEU A 176 25.53 -17.36 2.47
C LEU A 176 25.76 -18.86 2.64
N GLU A 177 26.63 -19.28 3.58
CA GLU A 177 26.82 -20.69 3.88
C GLU A 177 25.52 -21.32 4.43
N MET A 178 24.84 -20.64 5.35
CA MET A 178 23.54 -21.09 5.87
C MET A 178 22.51 -21.28 4.74
N ILE A 179 22.44 -20.35 3.77
CA ILE A 179 21.55 -20.46 2.61
C ILE A 179 21.88 -21.71 1.78
N VAL A 180 23.17 -21.96 1.51
CA VAL A 180 23.61 -23.14 0.74
C VAL A 180 23.27 -24.44 1.46
N GLU A 181 23.49 -24.50 2.78
CA GLU A 181 23.32 -25.70 3.58
C GLU A 181 21.86 -26.01 3.89
N GLN A 182 21.06 -25.00 4.25
CA GLN A 182 19.74 -25.21 4.85
C GLN A 182 18.58 -24.94 3.89
N VAL A 183 18.71 -24.01 2.90
CA VAL A 183 17.64 -23.85 1.90
C VAL A 183 17.60 -25.08 0.99
N PRO A 184 16.47 -25.78 0.88
CA PRO A 184 16.37 -26.97 0.03
C PRO A 184 16.53 -26.59 -1.46
N PRO A 185 17.12 -27.47 -2.28
CA PRO A 185 17.16 -27.27 -3.72
C PRO A 185 15.75 -27.35 -4.31
N PRO A 186 15.49 -26.61 -5.41
CA PRO A 186 14.20 -26.68 -6.08
C PRO A 186 13.96 -28.08 -6.68
N SER A 187 12.69 -28.47 -6.72
CA SER A 187 12.22 -29.66 -7.40
C SER A 187 11.63 -29.34 -8.77
N GLY A 188 11.52 -30.35 -9.65
CA GLY A 188 10.84 -30.23 -10.93
C GLY A 188 11.45 -31.11 -12.02
N ASP A 189 10.64 -31.41 -13.05
CA ASP A 189 11.07 -32.17 -14.22
C ASP A 189 11.12 -31.24 -15.44
N ARG A 190 12.28 -31.18 -16.09
CA ARG A 190 12.52 -30.33 -17.26
C ARG A 190 11.85 -30.85 -18.55
N GLU A 191 11.50 -32.12 -18.60
CA GLU A 191 10.80 -32.73 -19.71
C GLU A 191 9.27 -32.69 -19.58
N ALA A 192 8.74 -32.31 -18.42
CA ALA A 192 7.31 -32.14 -18.17
C ALA A 192 6.73 -30.98 -19.00
N PRO A 193 5.40 -30.89 -19.16
CA PRO A 193 4.74 -29.69 -19.69
C PRO A 193 5.12 -28.45 -18.89
N LEU A 194 5.31 -27.32 -19.58
CA LEU A 194 5.71 -26.08 -18.94
C LEU A 194 4.68 -25.60 -17.92
N GLN A 195 5.16 -25.33 -16.71
CA GLN A 195 4.45 -24.57 -15.67
C GLN A 195 5.41 -23.52 -15.10
N ALA A 196 5.22 -22.26 -15.46
CA ALA A 196 5.98 -21.14 -14.93
C ALA A 196 5.05 -20.22 -14.14
N LEU A 197 5.41 -19.96 -12.88
CA LEU A 197 4.69 -19.04 -11.99
C LEU A 197 5.10 -17.61 -12.32
N ILE A 198 4.14 -16.73 -12.56
CA ILE A 198 4.38 -15.28 -12.66
C ILE A 198 4.39 -14.73 -11.24
N PHE A 199 5.51 -14.18 -10.78
CA PHE A 199 5.57 -13.54 -9.47
C PHE A 199 5.63 -12.01 -9.55
N ASP A 200 6.03 -11.43 -10.70
CA ASP A 200 5.92 -10.00 -10.99
C ASP A 200 5.95 -9.76 -12.51
N SER A 201 5.61 -8.52 -12.93
CA SER A 201 5.74 -8.07 -14.32
C SER A 201 6.06 -6.58 -14.39
N GLN A 202 6.80 -6.17 -15.43
CA GLN A 202 7.19 -4.79 -15.65
C GLN A 202 7.03 -4.41 -17.11
N TYR A 203 6.48 -3.23 -17.36
CA TYR A 203 6.42 -2.69 -18.72
C TYR A 203 7.72 -1.95 -19.08
N ASP A 204 8.30 -2.34 -20.22
CA ASP A 204 9.42 -1.68 -20.84
C ASP A 204 8.99 -1.13 -22.20
N SER A 205 9.32 0.13 -22.50
CA SER A 205 8.89 0.81 -23.73
C SER A 205 9.45 0.19 -25.02
N TYR A 206 10.55 -0.57 -24.94
CA TYR A 206 11.21 -1.21 -26.07
C TYR A 206 10.88 -2.70 -26.20
N ARG A 207 10.77 -3.40 -25.07
CA ARG A 207 10.58 -4.86 -25.01
C ARG A 207 9.10 -5.27 -24.80
N GLY A 208 8.22 -4.31 -24.44
CA GLY A 208 6.89 -4.59 -23.97
C GLY A 208 6.90 -5.08 -22.53
N VAL A 209 5.94 -5.93 -22.14
CA VAL A 209 5.90 -6.48 -20.78
C VAL A 209 6.99 -7.53 -20.62
N ILE A 210 7.84 -7.34 -19.63
CA ILE A 210 8.81 -8.30 -19.11
C ILE A 210 8.13 -9.04 -17.97
N VAL A 211 8.01 -10.37 -18.10
CA VAL A 211 7.33 -11.22 -17.13
C VAL A 211 8.37 -11.94 -16.29
N TYR A 212 8.38 -11.69 -14.98
CA TYR A 212 9.28 -12.36 -14.04
C TYR A 212 8.67 -13.68 -13.59
N THR A 213 9.41 -14.77 -13.80
CA THR A 213 8.87 -16.11 -13.64
C THR A 213 9.80 -17.06 -12.89
N ARG A 214 9.16 -17.97 -12.16
CA ARG A 214 9.78 -19.16 -11.59
C ARG A 214 9.31 -20.40 -12.35
N ILE A 215 10.22 -21.11 -13.00
CA ILE A 215 9.89 -22.33 -13.72
C ILE A 215 9.74 -23.47 -12.70
N LYS A 216 8.52 -23.95 -12.49
CA LYS A 216 8.23 -25.09 -11.60
C LYS A 216 8.38 -26.42 -12.34
N GLN A 217 7.92 -26.51 -13.60
CA GLN A 217 8.00 -27.71 -14.44
C GLN A 217 8.32 -27.29 -15.87
N GLY A 218 8.96 -28.20 -16.61
CA GLY A 218 9.23 -28.01 -18.04
C GLY A 218 10.42 -27.11 -18.33
N THR A 219 10.49 -26.66 -19.57
CA THR A 219 11.53 -25.76 -20.08
C THR A 219 10.92 -24.76 -21.05
N VAL A 220 11.29 -23.49 -20.91
CA VAL A 220 10.90 -22.40 -21.84
C VAL A 220 12.13 -21.90 -22.61
N LYS A 221 11.93 -21.59 -23.89
CA LYS A 221 12.98 -21.09 -24.80
C LYS A 221 12.41 -20.09 -25.81
N PRO A 222 13.24 -19.24 -26.42
CA PRO A 222 12.82 -18.35 -27.50
C PRO A 222 12.17 -19.11 -28.65
N GLY A 223 11.12 -18.50 -29.25
CA GLY A 223 10.36 -19.08 -30.34
C GLY A 223 9.23 -20.03 -29.95
N MET A 224 9.07 -20.35 -28.65
CA MET A 224 8.03 -21.21 -28.13
C MET A 224 6.69 -20.44 -28.06
N ASP A 225 5.59 -21.10 -28.42
CA ASP A 225 4.25 -20.53 -28.25
C ASP A 225 3.73 -20.88 -26.86
N ILE A 226 3.36 -19.86 -26.09
CA ILE A 226 2.92 -19.95 -24.69
C ILE A 226 1.49 -19.43 -24.52
N ARG A 227 0.85 -19.89 -23.45
CA ARG A 227 -0.48 -19.45 -23.02
C ARG A 227 -0.48 -19.10 -21.54
N MET A 228 -1.10 -17.97 -21.19
CA MET A 228 -1.47 -17.59 -19.83
C MET A 228 -2.70 -18.39 -19.43
N MET A 229 -2.66 -19.11 -18.30
CA MET A 229 -3.76 -20.03 -17.97
C MET A 229 -5.00 -19.31 -17.42
N ALA A 230 -4.85 -18.21 -16.67
CA ALA A 230 -5.97 -17.44 -16.13
C ALA A 230 -6.64 -16.56 -17.18
N THR A 231 -5.85 -15.78 -17.93
CA THR A 231 -6.39 -14.85 -18.94
C THR A 231 -6.68 -15.51 -20.27
N GLY A 232 -6.05 -16.68 -20.55
CA GLY A 232 -6.13 -17.37 -21.84
C GLY A 232 -5.35 -16.71 -22.96
N ALA A 233 -4.65 -15.62 -22.70
CA ALA A 233 -3.85 -14.89 -23.69
C ALA A 233 -2.68 -15.75 -24.23
N GLN A 234 -2.41 -15.64 -25.53
CA GLN A 234 -1.39 -16.46 -26.22
C GLN A 234 -0.33 -15.55 -26.82
N TYR A 235 0.93 -15.97 -26.65
CA TYR A 235 2.06 -15.20 -27.11
C TYR A 235 3.18 -16.10 -27.58
N LYS A 236 4.07 -15.53 -28.39
CA LYS A 236 5.31 -16.20 -28.80
C LYS A 236 6.48 -15.64 -28.00
N VAL A 237 7.25 -16.49 -27.35
CA VAL A 237 8.44 -16.10 -26.58
C VAL A 237 9.47 -15.49 -27.53
N VAL A 238 9.90 -14.28 -27.22
CA VAL A 238 10.95 -13.57 -27.96
C VAL A 238 12.31 -13.81 -27.30
N GLU A 239 12.40 -13.63 -26.01
CA GLU A 239 13.64 -13.75 -25.25
C GLU A 239 13.34 -14.34 -23.87
N VAL A 240 14.27 -15.11 -23.33
CA VAL A 240 14.29 -15.57 -21.93
C VAL A 240 15.66 -15.29 -21.34
N GLY A 241 15.75 -15.14 -20.03
CA GLY A 241 17.02 -14.89 -19.37
C GLY A 241 16.92 -14.80 -17.87
N THR A 242 18.05 -14.54 -17.24
CA THR A 242 18.17 -14.32 -15.79
C THR A 242 18.29 -12.84 -15.47
N MET A 243 18.04 -12.49 -14.22
CA MET A 243 18.08 -11.11 -13.72
C MET A 243 19.37 -10.88 -12.93
N SER A 244 20.03 -9.79 -13.23
CA SER A 244 21.19 -9.32 -12.48
C SER A 244 20.90 -7.90 -11.97
N PRO A 245 21.52 -7.43 -10.89
CA PRO A 245 21.45 -6.03 -10.50
C PRO A 245 21.85 -5.05 -11.62
N ARG A 246 22.61 -5.53 -12.61
CA ARG A 246 23.03 -4.76 -13.80
C ARG A 246 22.03 -4.80 -14.95
N GLY A 247 20.94 -5.53 -14.81
CA GLY A 247 19.90 -5.69 -15.82
C GLY A 247 19.67 -7.13 -16.26
N LEU A 248 18.96 -7.29 -17.34
CA LEU A 248 18.53 -8.58 -17.88
C LEU A 248 19.66 -9.25 -18.66
N ILE A 249 19.93 -10.51 -18.38
CA ILE A 249 20.96 -11.32 -19.05
C ILE A 249 20.26 -12.42 -19.87
N PRO A 250 20.22 -12.32 -21.21
CA PRO A 250 19.60 -13.33 -22.06
C PRO A 250 20.28 -14.69 -21.93
N CYS A 251 19.48 -15.76 -22.05
CA CYS A 251 19.99 -17.14 -22.12
C CYS A 251 19.21 -17.96 -23.16
N ASP A 252 19.72 -19.16 -23.48
CA ASP A 252 19.11 -20.02 -24.49
C ASP A 252 17.82 -20.68 -24.04
N ALA A 253 17.68 -20.95 -22.75
CA ALA A 253 16.51 -21.58 -22.16
C ALA A 253 16.49 -21.42 -20.62
N LEU A 254 15.30 -21.44 -20.02
CA LEU A 254 15.08 -21.59 -18.60
C LEU A 254 14.37 -22.92 -18.33
N GLY A 255 14.88 -23.72 -17.42
CA GLY A 255 14.32 -25.01 -17.03
C GLY A 255 13.74 -25.04 -15.64
N ALA A 256 13.04 -26.13 -15.31
CA ALA A 256 12.53 -26.36 -13.97
C ALA A 256 13.60 -26.04 -12.92
N GLY A 257 13.21 -25.35 -11.85
CA GLY A 257 14.12 -24.89 -10.82
C GLY A 257 14.64 -23.46 -10.98
N GLU A 258 14.72 -22.95 -12.20
CA GLU A 258 15.33 -21.64 -12.48
C GLU A 258 14.35 -20.49 -12.34
N VAL A 259 14.86 -19.34 -11.89
CA VAL A 259 14.15 -18.04 -11.82
C VAL A 259 14.69 -17.16 -12.95
N GLY A 260 13.80 -16.48 -13.65
CA GLY A 260 14.20 -15.63 -14.74
C GLY A 260 13.08 -14.77 -15.29
N TYR A 261 13.28 -14.24 -16.49
CA TYR A 261 12.29 -13.43 -17.16
C TYR A 261 11.92 -14.00 -18.54
N ILE A 262 10.72 -13.67 -18.99
CA ILE A 262 10.22 -13.98 -20.33
C ILE A 262 9.75 -12.68 -20.98
N THR A 263 10.15 -12.43 -22.24
CA THR A 263 9.53 -11.41 -23.07
C THR A 263 8.82 -12.06 -24.25
N ALA A 264 7.63 -11.58 -24.59
CA ALA A 264 6.81 -12.14 -25.64
C ALA A 264 6.04 -11.06 -26.43
N SER A 265 6.59 -9.84 -26.53
CA SER A 265 5.94 -8.67 -27.15
C SER A 265 4.53 -8.40 -26.62
N ILE A 266 4.32 -8.66 -25.33
CA ILE A 266 3.06 -8.40 -24.63
C ILE A 266 2.92 -6.90 -24.47
N LYS A 267 1.74 -6.37 -24.81
CA LYS A 267 1.49 -4.91 -24.78
C LYS A 267 0.79 -4.45 -23.53
N THR A 268 0.11 -5.36 -22.81
CA THR A 268 -0.77 -5.03 -21.70
C THR A 268 -0.41 -5.89 -20.49
N VAL A 269 -0.06 -5.28 -19.36
CA VAL A 269 0.24 -5.98 -18.11
C VAL A 269 -0.97 -6.77 -17.60
N ALA A 270 -2.19 -6.33 -17.91
CA ALA A 270 -3.41 -7.06 -17.55
C ALA A 270 -3.47 -8.50 -18.08
N ASP A 271 -2.70 -8.83 -19.14
CA ASP A 271 -2.61 -10.18 -19.69
C ASP A 271 -1.61 -11.06 -18.92
N THR A 272 -0.79 -10.47 -18.04
CA THR A 272 0.27 -11.14 -17.27
C THR A 272 0.08 -10.92 -15.78
N GLN A 273 -1.04 -11.38 -15.27
CA GLN A 273 -1.40 -11.16 -13.87
C GLN A 273 -0.47 -11.93 -12.93
N VAL A 274 -0.07 -11.28 -11.84
CA VAL A 274 0.75 -11.90 -10.80
C VAL A 274 0.01 -13.11 -10.20
N GLY A 275 0.71 -14.24 -10.07
CA GLY A 275 0.14 -15.51 -9.62
C GLY A 275 -0.40 -16.40 -10.73
N ASP A 276 -0.53 -15.90 -11.97
CA ASP A 276 -0.93 -16.74 -13.12
C ASP A 276 0.16 -17.74 -13.51
N THR A 277 -0.23 -18.76 -14.24
CA THR A 277 0.64 -19.83 -14.73
C THR A 277 0.83 -19.71 -16.25
N ILE A 278 2.08 -19.67 -16.68
CA ILE A 278 2.44 -19.79 -18.11
C ILE A 278 2.61 -21.26 -18.45
N THR A 279 1.97 -21.70 -19.54
CA THR A 279 2.13 -23.05 -20.08
C THR A 279 2.45 -23.03 -21.58
N GLU A 280 2.93 -24.15 -22.10
CA GLU A 280 3.15 -24.34 -23.54
C GLU A 280 1.80 -24.50 -24.27
N LEU A 281 1.62 -23.81 -25.39
CA LEU A 281 0.36 -23.87 -26.16
C LEU A 281 0.10 -25.26 -26.74
N ASN A 282 1.15 -25.93 -27.25
CA ASN A 282 1.02 -27.23 -27.95
C ASN A 282 0.97 -28.42 -26.98
N ARG A 283 1.49 -28.27 -25.78
CA ARG A 283 1.52 -29.29 -24.73
C ARG A 283 1.20 -28.65 -23.37
N PRO A 284 -0.05 -28.20 -23.19
CA PRO A 284 -0.41 -27.47 -21.99
C PRO A 284 -0.37 -28.35 -20.74
N ALA A 285 -0.01 -27.76 -19.59
CA ALA A 285 -0.19 -28.40 -18.30
C ALA A 285 -1.68 -28.64 -18.02
N ALA A 286 -2.00 -29.70 -17.29
CA ALA A 286 -3.38 -30.09 -16.98
C ALA A 286 -4.07 -29.09 -16.03
N GLU A 287 -3.31 -28.55 -15.08
CA GLU A 287 -3.82 -27.64 -14.05
C GLU A 287 -2.87 -26.45 -13.86
N PRO A 288 -3.40 -25.24 -13.53
CA PRO A 288 -2.56 -24.12 -13.15
C PRO A 288 -1.90 -24.36 -11.79
N LEU A 289 -0.84 -23.63 -11.52
CA LEU A 289 -0.22 -23.58 -10.19
C LEU A 289 -1.22 -22.96 -9.19
N PRO A 290 -1.24 -23.43 -7.93
CA PRO A 290 -2.21 -22.99 -6.94
C PRO A 290 -1.95 -21.54 -6.52
N GLY A 291 -3.05 -20.88 -6.06
CA GLY A 291 -2.97 -19.60 -5.34
C GLY A 291 -3.19 -18.35 -6.18
N TYR A 292 -3.54 -18.45 -7.46
CA TYR A 292 -4.01 -17.27 -8.20
C TYR A 292 -5.27 -16.70 -7.55
N ARG A 293 -5.28 -15.39 -7.32
CA ARG A 293 -6.47 -14.62 -6.90
C ARG A 293 -6.49 -13.31 -7.67
N GLU A 294 -7.67 -12.88 -8.02
CA GLU A 294 -7.87 -11.51 -8.50
C GLU A 294 -7.80 -10.57 -7.29
N VAL A 295 -6.91 -9.59 -7.35
CA VAL A 295 -6.72 -8.63 -6.28
C VAL A 295 -7.70 -7.48 -6.47
N MET A 296 -8.54 -7.25 -5.46
CA MET A 296 -9.56 -6.20 -5.49
C MET A 296 -9.10 -5.01 -4.64
N PRO A 297 -9.21 -3.77 -5.18
CA PRO A 297 -8.95 -2.58 -4.39
C PRO A 297 -9.86 -2.47 -3.18
N MET A 298 -9.34 -2.00 -2.07
CA MET A 298 -10.08 -1.82 -0.82
C MET A 298 -10.27 -0.36 -0.42
N VAL A 299 -9.41 0.54 -0.92
CA VAL A 299 -9.44 1.97 -0.62
C VAL A 299 -9.63 2.74 -1.92
N PHE A 300 -10.55 3.70 -1.92
CA PHE A 300 -10.86 4.52 -3.09
C PHE A 300 -10.74 6.00 -2.76
N SER A 301 -10.15 6.77 -3.69
CA SER A 301 -10.05 8.23 -3.60
C SER A 301 -10.22 8.87 -4.97
N GLY A 302 -10.82 10.04 -5.01
CA GLY A 302 -10.84 10.87 -6.22
C GLY A 302 -9.50 11.61 -6.37
N VAL A 303 -8.91 11.56 -7.54
CA VAL A 303 -7.65 12.23 -7.88
C VAL A 303 -7.91 13.26 -8.97
N TYR A 304 -7.64 14.52 -8.68
CA TYR A 304 -7.92 15.65 -9.56
C TYR A 304 -6.66 16.47 -9.78
N PRO A 305 -6.40 16.97 -11.00
CA PRO A 305 -5.31 17.91 -11.21
C PRO A 305 -5.68 19.27 -10.59
N ALA A 306 -4.75 19.89 -9.87
CA ALA A 306 -4.96 21.22 -9.29
C ALA A 306 -5.21 22.28 -10.39
N ASP A 307 -4.62 22.11 -11.57
CA ASP A 307 -4.94 22.84 -12.79
C ASP A 307 -5.75 21.95 -13.74
N GLY A 308 -7.02 22.27 -13.93
CA GLY A 308 -7.93 21.50 -14.80
C GLY A 308 -7.45 21.37 -16.27
N ALA A 309 -6.54 22.23 -16.74
CA ALA A 309 -5.91 22.08 -18.05
C ALA A 309 -5.02 20.83 -18.16
N LYS A 310 -4.54 20.30 -17.04
CA LYS A 310 -3.69 19.09 -16.97
C LYS A 310 -4.47 17.76 -16.87
N TYR A 311 -5.78 17.75 -17.10
CA TYR A 311 -6.59 16.53 -17.05
C TYR A 311 -6.06 15.44 -18.00
N GLN A 312 -5.67 15.81 -19.21
CA GLN A 312 -5.14 14.84 -20.18
C GLN A 312 -3.77 14.30 -19.74
N ASP A 313 -2.91 15.15 -19.16
CA ASP A 313 -1.61 14.72 -18.64
C ASP A 313 -1.80 13.73 -17.48
N LEU A 314 -2.77 13.97 -16.59
CA LEU A 314 -3.12 13.04 -15.52
C LEU A 314 -3.60 11.70 -16.08
N ARG A 315 -4.49 11.71 -17.07
CA ARG A 315 -4.97 10.48 -17.73
C ARG A 315 -3.81 9.66 -18.29
N ASP A 316 -2.94 10.30 -19.07
CA ASP A 316 -1.82 9.63 -19.72
C ASP A 316 -0.82 9.08 -18.68
N SER A 317 -0.68 9.75 -17.53
CA SER A 317 0.16 9.30 -16.42
C SER A 317 -0.45 8.09 -15.71
N LEU A 318 -1.76 8.11 -15.44
CA LEU A 318 -2.49 6.97 -14.86
C LEU A 318 -2.45 5.74 -15.77
N GLU A 319 -2.57 5.93 -17.10
CA GLU A 319 -2.41 4.84 -18.07
C GLU A 319 -1.02 4.21 -17.99
N LYS A 320 0.04 5.03 -17.87
CA LYS A 320 1.42 4.53 -17.72
C LYS A 320 1.65 3.81 -16.38
N LEU A 321 1.09 4.34 -15.29
CA LEU A 321 1.17 3.68 -13.98
C LEU A 321 0.48 2.32 -14.00
N LYS A 322 -0.70 2.24 -14.59
CA LYS A 322 -1.44 0.97 -14.74
C LYS A 322 -0.70 -0.08 -15.55
N LEU A 323 0.19 0.32 -16.48
CA LEU A 323 1.06 -0.62 -17.20
C LEU A 323 2.07 -1.33 -16.28
N ASN A 324 2.37 -0.77 -15.12
CA ASN A 324 3.32 -1.32 -14.14
C ASN A 324 2.67 -1.82 -12.86
N ASP A 325 1.36 -1.62 -12.72
CA ASP A 325 0.60 -2.00 -11.52
C ASP A 325 -0.77 -2.54 -11.92
N ALA A 326 -0.88 -3.86 -11.91
CA ALA A 326 -2.13 -4.56 -12.26
C ALA A 326 -3.22 -4.39 -11.20
N SER A 327 -2.87 -4.09 -9.95
CA SER A 327 -3.79 -3.93 -8.83
C SER A 327 -4.47 -2.54 -8.81
N PHE A 328 -3.85 -1.56 -9.48
CA PHE A 328 -4.37 -0.20 -9.58
C PHE A 328 -5.52 -0.11 -10.58
N VAL A 329 -6.66 0.46 -10.15
CA VAL A 329 -7.81 0.72 -11.01
C VAL A 329 -8.17 2.20 -10.98
N TYR A 330 -8.66 2.73 -12.11
CA TYR A 330 -9.16 4.09 -12.17
C TYR A 330 -10.31 4.22 -13.18
N GLU A 331 -11.24 5.12 -12.88
CA GLU A 331 -12.38 5.47 -13.72
C GLU A 331 -12.51 6.99 -13.82
N PRO A 332 -12.97 7.54 -14.97
CA PRO A 332 -13.24 8.97 -15.06
C PRO A 332 -14.29 9.41 -14.04
N GLU A 333 -14.01 10.48 -13.33
CA GLU A 333 -14.92 11.10 -12.36
C GLU A 333 -15.01 12.60 -12.63
N SER A 334 -16.12 13.21 -12.27
CA SER A 334 -16.30 14.66 -12.34
C SER A 334 -16.87 15.17 -11.04
N SER A 335 -16.28 16.24 -10.52
CA SER A 335 -16.74 16.98 -9.35
C SER A 335 -17.16 18.40 -9.74
N ILE A 336 -18.26 18.87 -9.19
CA ILE A 336 -18.70 20.25 -9.38
C ILE A 336 -17.67 21.23 -8.80
N ALA A 337 -17.00 20.84 -7.73
CA ALA A 337 -16.01 21.66 -7.03
C ALA A 337 -14.61 21.59 -7.66
N LEU A 338 -14.16 20.41 -8.13
CA LEU A 338 -12.80 20.14 -8.58
C LEU A 338 -12.67 19.97 -10.11
N GLY A 339 -13.78 19.86 -10.82
CA GLY A 339 -13.79 19.63 -12.27
C GLY A 339 -13.62 18.15 -12.63
N PHE A 340 -12.89 17.87 -13.72
CA PHE A 340 -12.67 16.51 -14.20
C PHE A 340 -11.45 15.88 -13.53
N GLY A 341 -11.58 14.65 -13.10
CA GLY A 341 -10.55 13.83 -12.47
C GLY A 341 -10.82 12.35 -12.66
N PHE A 342 -10.27 11.55 -11.75
CA PHE A 342 -10.43 10.10 -11.78
C PHE A 342 -10.71 9.55 -10.38
N ARG A 343 -11.64 8.60 -10.29
CA ARG A 343 -11.84 7.75 -9.13
C ARG A 343 -10.82 6.63 -9.20
N CYS A 344 -9.91 6.58 -8.23
CA CYS A 344 -8.82 5.62 -8.19
C CYS A 344 -9.04 4.63 -7.04
N GLY A 345 -8.78 3.35 -7.30
CA GLY A 345 -8.83 2.27 -6.32
C GLY A 345 -7.44 1.72 -6.03
N PHE A 346 -7.17 1.51 -4.74
CA PHE A 346 -5.87 1.14 -4.18
C PHE A 346 -6.00 -0.06 -3.25
N LEU A 347 -4.91 -0.82 -3.07
CA LEU A 347 -4.87 -1.96 -2.13
C LEU A 347 -5.01 -1.51 -0.68
N GLY A 348 -4.37 -0.39 -0.33
CA GLY A 348 -4.38 0.21 0.99
C GLY A 348 -3.88 1.65 0.94
N LEU A 349 -3.58 2.22 2.11
CA LEU A 349 -3.11 3.60 2.22
C LEU A 349 -1.73 3.82 1.65
N LEU A 350 -0.77 2.97 2.00
CA LEU A 350 0.60 3.10 1.50
C LEU A 350 0.62 3.00 -0.02
N HIS A 351 -0.19 2.11 -0.60
CA HIS A 351 -0.32 2.03 -2.05
C HIS A 351 -0.87 3.35 -2.64
N MET A 352 -1.87 3.98 -1.99
CA MET A 352 -2.40 5.28 -2.41
C MET A 352 -1.33 6.38 -2.36
N GLU A 353 -0.57 6.47 -1.27
CA GLU A 353 0.50 7.45 -1.09
C GLU A 353 1.60 7.28 -2.15
N ILE A 354 2.02 6.05 -2.41
CA ILE A 354 3.02 5.73 -3.44
C ILE A 354 2.54 6.19 -4.82
N ILE A 355 1.31 5.87 -5.21
CA ILE A 355 0.75 6.27 -6.51
C ILE A 355 0.64 7.79 -6.61
N GLN A 356 0.21 8.47 -5.53
CA GLN A 356 0.15 9.93 -5.48
C GLN A 356 1.53 10.56 -5.65
N GLU A 357 2.51 10.14 -4.86
CA GLU A 357 3.87 10.65 -4.95
C GLU A 357 4.53 10.38 -6.30
N ARG A 358 4.27 9.23 -6.92
CA ARG A 358 4.73 8.93 -8.28
C ARG A 358 4.13 9.89 -9.30
N LEU A 359 2.83 10.20 -9.22
CA LEU A 359 2.18 11.17 -10.08
C LEU A 359 2.78 12.57 -9.91
N GLU A 360 3.09 12.96 -8.69
CA GLU A 360 3.69 14.26 -8.36
C GLU A 360 5.16 14.35 -8.81
N ARG A 361 6.00 13.36 -8.48
CA ARG A 361 7.45 13.40 -8.72
C ARG A 361 7.85 12.95 -10.12
N GLU A 362 7.32 11.81 -10.62
CA GLU A 362 7.71 11.27 -11.93
C GLU A 362 7.04 12.02 -13.09
N TYR A 363 5.79 12.51 -12.88
CA TYR A 363 5.00 13.15 -13.93
C TYR A 363 4.79 14.66 -13.71
N ASN A 364 5.32 15.22 -12.62
CA ASN A 364 5.27 16.65 -12.29
C ASN A 364 3.84 17.21 -12.30
N LEU A 365 2.91 16.49 -11.67
CA LEU A 365 1.52 16.84 -11.53
C LEU A 365 1.25 17.39 -10.13
N ASP A 366 0.59 18.55 -10.03
CA ASP A 366 0.02 19.02 -8.76
C ASP A 366 -1.38 18.41 -8.62
N LEU A 367 -1.62 17.66 -7.57
CA LEU A 367 -2.84 16.88 -7.37
C LEU A 367 -3.66 17.36 -6.17
N ILE A 368 -4.97 17.19 -6.28
CA ILE A 368 -5.92 17.28 -5.18
C ILE A 368 -6.56 15.90 -5.05
N THR A 369 -6.33 15.26 -3.91
CA THR A 369 -6.96 13.98 -3.57
C THR A 369 -8.15 14.21 -2.66
N THR A 370 -9.24 13.45 -2.85
CA THR A 370 -10.34 13.43 -1.90
C THR A 370 -10.03 12.50 -0.73
N ALA A 371 -10.82 12.56 0.33
CA ALA A 371 -10.67 11.63 1.45
C ALA A 371 -10.74 10.17 0.98
N PRO A 372 -9.80 9.32 1.42
CA PRO A 372 -9.89 7.90 1.12
C PRO A 372 -11.18 7.31 1.72
N ASN A 373 -11.76 6.37 1.00
CA ASN A 373 -13.01 5.72 1.39
C ASN A 373 -12.90 4.22 1.13
N VAL A 374 -13.61 3.42 1.93
CA VAL A 374 -13.70 1.98 1.73
C VAL A 374 -14.90 1.63 0.85
N VAL A 375 -14.97 0.39 0.37
CA VAL A 375 -16.16 -0.10 -0.35
C VAL A 375 -17.20 -0.55 0.66
N TYR A 376 -18.38 0.05 0.63
CA TYR A 376 -19.53 -0.34 1.45
C TYR A 376 -20.46 -1.27 0.66
N ARG A 377 -21.05 -2.22 1.35
CA ARG A 377 -22.09 -3.10 0.77
C ARG A 377 -23.45 -2.63 1.25
N VAL A 378 -24.27 -2.11 0.35
CA VAL A 378 -25.59 -1.57 0.66
C VAL A 378 -26.66 -2.43 -0.01
N THR A 379 -27.56 -2.99 0.79
CA THR A 379 -28.74 -3.72 0.30
C THR A 379 -29.93 -2.77 0.32
N LYS A 380 -30.53 -2.53 -0.83
CA LYS A 380 -31.75 -1.73 -0.96
C LYS A 380 -33.00 -2.48 -0.52
N THR A 381 -34.08 -1.74 -0.28
CA THR A 381 -35.40 -2.30 0.09
C THR A 381 -36.03 -3.19 -1.00
N ASP A 382 -35.60 -3.04 -2.24
CA ASP A 382 -35.97 -3.90 -3.36
C ASP A 382 -35.16 -5.20 -3.47
N GLY A 383 -34.17 -5.39 -2.57
CA GLY A 383 -33.27 -6.54 -2.53
C GLY A 383 -32.00 -6.38 -3.39
N THR A 384 -31.83 -5.27 -4.11
CA THR A 384 -30.61 -4.99 -4.89
C THR A 384 -29.43 -4.75 -3.95
N VAL A 385 -28.30 -5.41 -4.22
CA VAL A 385 -27.04 -5.22 -3.50
C VAL A 385 -26.12 -4.33 -4.32
N LEU A 386 -25.70 -3.21 -3.75
CA LEU A 386 -24.77 -2.25 -4.34
C LEU A 386 -23.44 -2.29 -3.58
N MET A 387 -22.34 -2.28 -4.32
CA MET A 387 -21.01 -2.00 -3.78
C MET A 387 -20.75 -0.51 -4.00
N VAL A 388 -20.65 0.25 -2.90
CA VAL A 388 -20.56 1.71 -2.92
C VAL A 388 -19.15 2.11 -2.48
N ASP A 389 -18.36 2.57 -3.40
CA ASP A 389 -17.00 3.11 -3.19
C ASP A 389 -16.98 4.64 -3.24
N ASN A 390 -18.00 5.27 -3.85
CA ASN A 390 -18.17 6.71 -3.92
C ASN A 390 -19.32 7.17 -3.01
N PRO A 391 -19.11 8.12 -2.08
CA PRO A 391 -20.19 8.67 -1.27
C PRO A 391 -21.36 9.26 -2.06
N LEU A 392 -21.14 9.70 -3.32
CA LEU A 392 -22.20 10.23 -4.16
C LEU A 392 -23.22 9.17 -4.58
N ASP A 393 -22.77 7.93 -4.71
CA ASP A 393 -23.62 6.79 -5.11
C ASP A 393 -24.35 6.14 -3.93
N TYR A 394 -24.16 6.69 -2.70
CA TYR A 394 -24.85 6.18 -1.51
C TYR A 394 -26.35 6.45 -1.60
N PRO A 395 -27.20 5.41 -1.54
CA PRO A 395 -28.66 5.56 -1.73
C PRO A 395 -29.32 6.44 -0.68
N ASP A 396 -30.53 6.93 -1.00
CA ASP A 396 -31.34 7.65 -0.04
C ASP A 396 -31.64 6.75 1.19
N PRO A 397 -31.58 7.27 2.42
CA PRO A 397 -31.87 6.50 3.64
C PRO A 397 -33.19 5.70 3.61
N MET A 398 -34.19 6.15 2.85
CA MET A 398 -35.47 5.44 2.70
C MET A 398 -35.37 4.21 1.80
N GLU A 399 -34.38 4.12 0.93
CA GLU A 399 -34.15 3.00 0.03
C GLU A 399 -33.24 1.92 0.64
N ILE A 400 -32.60 2.20 1.78
CA ILE A 400 -31.64 1.30 2.41
C ILE A 400 -32.35 0.33 3.34
N ALA A 401 -32.25 -0.96 3.06
CA ALA A 401 -32.67 -2.02 3.98
C ALA A 401 -31.56 -2.38 4.96
N LYS A 402 -30.29 -2.44 4.47
CA LYS A 402 -29.12 -2.82 5.25
C LYS A 402 -27.88 -2.15 4.67
N ALA A 403 -27.02 -1.60 5.52
CA ALA A 403 -25.70 -1.10 5.15
C ALA A 403 -24.62 -1.84 5.92
N GLU A 404 -23.57 -2.25 5.22
CA GLU A 404 -22.46 -3.02 5.78
C GLU A 404 -21.12 -2.37 5.40
N GLU A 405 -20.18 -2.41 6.34
CA GLU A 405 -18.82 -1.93 6.14
C GLU A 405 -17.80 -3.06 6.28
N PRO A 406 -16.62 -2.97 5.62
CA PRO A 406 -15.57 -3.98 5.75
C PRO A 406 -14.96 -3.92 7.14
N PHE A 407 -14.80 -5.08 7.76
CA PHE A 407 -14.15 -5.29 9.04
C PHE A 407 -12.83 -6.02 8.87
N VAL A 408 -11.87 -5.65 9.70
CA VAL A 408 -10.55 -6.27 9.76
C VAL A 408 -10.27 -6.79 11.16
N LYS A 409 -9.52 -7.88 11.22
CA LYS A 409 -8.82 -8.30 12.43
C LYS A 409 -7.51 -7.54 12.47
N ILE A 410 -7.19 -6.91 13.59
CA ILE A 410 -5.92 -6.23 13.82
C ILE A 410 -5.15 -6.87 14.96
N ASN A 411 -3.84 -6.92 14.80
CA ASN A 411 -2.88 -7.35 15.80
C ASN A 411 -1.97 -6.16 16.13
N LEU A 412 -2.01 -5.72 17.40
CA LEU A 412 -1.21 -4.60 17.90
C LEU A 412 -0.15 -5.14 18.84
N ILE A 413 1.13 -4.91 18.56
CA ILE A 413 2.23 -5.32 19.44
C ILE A 413 2.95 -4.08 19.95
N ALA A 414 3.15 -4.00 21.27
CA ALA A 414 3.99 -3.00 21.91
C ALA A 414 4.45 -3.46 23.30
N PRO A 415 5.41 -2.75 23.94
CA PRO A 415 5.77 -2.95 25.33
C PRO A 415 4.56 -2.83 26.27
N GLN A 416 4.54 -3.64 27.33
CA GLN A 416 3.42 -3.74 28.30
C GLN A 416 3.02 -2.38 28.87
N GLU A 417 3.95 -1.44 29.03
CA GLU A 417 3.67 -0.09 29.55
C GLU A 417 2.70 0.72 28.66
N TYR A 418 2.57 0.38 27.36
CA TYR A 418 1.67 1.07 26.41
C TYR A 418 0.34 0.36 26.17
N VAL A 419 0.05 -0.77 26.84
CA VAL A 419 -1.20 -1.54 26.68
C VAL A 419 -2.43 -0.65 26.85
N GLY A 420 -2.46 0.17 27.92
CA GLY A 420 -3.56 1.10 28.17
C GLY A 420 -3.77 2.08 27.02
N ASN A 421 -2.70 2.67 26.50
CA ASN A 421 -2.75 3.61 25.38
C ASN A 421 -3.26 2.96 24.08
N MET A 422 -2.85 1.71 23.81
CA MET A 422 -3.32 0.94 22.65
C MET A 422 -4.80 0.57 22.78
N MET A 423 -5.22 0.11 23.96
CA MET A 423 -6.62 -0.22 24.24
C MET A 423 -7.53 1.00 24.08
N ASP A 424 -7.11 2.14 24.61
CA ASP A 424 -7.85 3.42 24.49
C ASP A 424 -7.94 3.86 23.01
N LEU A 425 -6.85 3.73 22.24
CA LEU A 425 -6.85 4.05 20.82
C LEU A 425 -7.82 3.14 20.06
N ALA A 426 -7.68 1.83 20.17
CA ALA A 426 -8.52 0.87 19.45
C ALA A 426 -10.00 1.02 19.83
N THR A 427 -10.32 1.19 21.13
CA THR A 427 -11.68 1.38 21.60
C THR A 427 -12.29 2.68 21.08
N SER A 428 -11.52 3.78 21.04
CA SER A 428 -11.97 5.07 20.49
C SER A 428 -12.30 5.00 18.99
N ARG A 429 -11.72 4.03 18.29
CA ARG A 429 -11.92 3.73 16.86
C ARG A 429 -12.86 2.55 16.62
N ARG A 430 -13.80 2.29 17.52
CA ARG A 430 -14.81 1.22 17.38
C ARG A 430 -14.22 -0.20 17.37
N GLY A 431 -13.01 -0.36 17.90
CA GLY A 431 -12.39 -1.68 18.01
C GLY A 431 -13.09 -2.56 19.04
N GLU A 432 -13.38 -3.79 18.64
CA GLU A 432 -13.90 -4.84 19.50
C GLU A 432 -12.75 -5.69 20.00
N PHE A 433 -12.44 -5.60 21.29
CA PHE A 433 -11.39 -6.42 21.90
C PHE A 433 -11.74 -7.91 21.78
N ARG A 434 -10.77 -8.72 21.37
CA ARG A 434 -10.90 -10.18 21.27
C ARG A 434 -10.05 -10.90 22.28
N ASP A 435 -8.75 -10.62 22.25
CA ASP A 435 -7.79 -11.35 23.09
C ASP A 435 -6.54 -10.49 23.34
N MET A 436 -5.77 -10.90 24.35
CA MET A 436 -4.48 -10.32 24.69
C MET A 436 -3.50 -11.45 25.03
N VAL A 437 -2.39 -11.48 24.32
CA VAL A 437 -1.34 -12.48 24.49
C VAL A 437 -0.06 -11.80 24.95
N TYR A 438 0.56 -12.33 26.01
CA TYR A 438 1.90 -11.91 26.40
C TYR A 438 2.90 -12.68 25.56
N LEU A 439 3.62 -11.97 24.70
CA LEU A 439 4.65 -12.54 23.85
C LEU A 439 5.91 -12.88 24.68
N ASP A 440 6.25 -11.98 25.60
CA ASP A 440 7.33 -12.14 26.57
C ASP A 440 7.03 -11.35 27.86
N ALA A 441 8.02 -11.22 28.77
CA ALA A 441 7.86 -10.50 30.02
C ALA A 441 7.57 -9.00 29.85
N ASN A 442 7.89 -8.41 28.70
CA ASN A 442 7.84 -6.98 28.46
C ASN A 442 6.88 -6.59 27.32
N ARG A 443 6.49 -7.51 26.42
CA ARG A 443 5.67 -7.21 25.22
C ARG A 443 4.36 -7.96 25.21
N VAL A 444 3.35 -7.27 24.69
CA VAL A 444 1.97 -7.76 24.62
C VAL A 444 1.45 -7.58 23.21
N GLU A 445 0.73 -8.58 22.72
CA GLU A 445 -0.06 -8.54 21.50
C GLU A 445 -1.55 -8.40 21.86
N LEU A 446 -2.21 -7.39 21.31
CA LEU A 446 -3.64 -7.17 21.45
C LEU A 446 -4.35 -7.50 20.15
N HIS A 447 -5.37 -8.33 20.22
CA HIS A 447 -6.22 -8.67 19.08
C HIS A 447 -7.53 -7.92 19.15
N TYR A 448 -7.83 -7.19 18.08
CA TYR A 448 -9.08 -6.46 17.90
C TYR A 448 -9.73 -6.81 16.56
N GLU A 449 -11.04 -6.60 16.48
CA GLU A 449 -11.77 -6.53 15.22
C GLU A 449 -12.36 -5.13 15.10
N MET A 450 -12.15 -4.45 13.99
CA MET A 450 -12.62 -3.09 13.81
C MET A 450 -12.92 -2.77 12.35
N PRO A 451 -13.72 -1.72 12.09
CA PRO A 451 -13.98 -1.28 10.74
C PRO A 451 -12.71 -0.79 10.04
N LEU A 452 -12.50 -1.22 8.79
CA LEU A 452 -11.34 -0.79 8.00
C LEU A 452 -11.28 0.73 7.86
N ASN A 453 -12.43 1.40 7.73
CA ASN A 453 -12.50 2.86 7.60
C ASN A 453 -11.92 3.62 8.81
N GLU A 454 -11.88 3.02 10.00
CA GLU A 454 -11.31 3.64 11.20
C GLU A 454 -9.78 3.50 11.28
N ILE A 455 -9.18 2.68 10.41
CA ILE A 455 -7.72 2.46 10.33
C ILE A 455 -7.09 3.35 9.28
N ILE A 456 -7.77 3.55 8.13
CA ILE A 456 -7.20 4.16 6.93
C ILE A 456 -6.89 5.66 7.04
N TYR A 457 -7.19 6.37 8.11
CA TYR A 457 -6.89 7.80 8.19
C TYR A 457 -5.58 8.08 8.92
N ASP A 458 -5.50 7.77 10.19
CA ASP A 458 -4.40 8.22 11.07
C ASP A 458 -4.07 7.20 12.17
N PHE A 459 -4.65 6.01 12.10
CA PHE A 459 -4.52 5.02 13.18
C PHE A 459 -3.07 4.60 13.42
N PHE A 460 -2.29 4.42 12.34
CA PHE A 460 -0.88 4.02 12.44
C PHE A 460 -0.04 5.12 13.09
N ASP A 461 -0.22 6.37 12.68
CA ASP A 461 0.50 7.51 13.24
C ASP A 461 0.11 7.76 14.70
N ALA A 462 -1.18 7.64 15.01
CA ALA A 462 -1.67 7.70 16.38
C ALA A 462 -1.10 6.57 17.26
N LEU A 463 -0.99 5.35 16.71
CA LEU A 463 -0.37 4.22 17.40
C LEU A 463 1.12 4.50 17.68
N LYS A 464 1.89 4.90 16.68
CA LYS A 464 3.32 5.24 16.81
C LYS A 464 3.53 6.38 17.83
N SER A 465 2.73 7.45 17.73
CA SER A 465 2.80 8.58 18.66
C SER A 465 2.51 8.17 20.11
N ARG A 466 1.45 7.39 20.37
CA ARG A 466 1.03 6.96 21.71
C ARG A 466 1.94 5.90 22.32
N THR A 467 2.72 5.20 21.51
CA THR A 467 3.67 4.17 21.94
C THR A 467 5.13 4.60 21.79
N ARG A 468 5.41 5.89 21.55
CA ARG A 468 6.77 6.44 21.31
C ARG A 468 7.55 5.70 20.22
N GLY A 469 6.85 5.26 19.18
CA GLY A 469 7.43 4.54 18.04
C GLY A 469 7.52 3.02 18.20
N TYR A 470 7.24 2.46 19.39
CA TYR A 470 7.35 1.02 19.63
C TYR A 470 6.15 0.20 19.14
N GLY A 471 4.97 0.83 18.96
CA GLY A 471 3.78 0.09 18.51
C GLY A 471 3.90 -0.35 17.07
N SER A 472 3.59 -1.62 16.80
CA SER A 472 3.44 -2.16 15.45
C SER A 472 2.02 -2.68 15.23
N LEU A 473 1.58 -2.67 13.97
CA LEU A 473 0.25 -3.03 13.53
C LEU A 473 0.34 -3.99 12.35
N ASP A 474 -0.47 -5.02 12.39
CA ASP A 474 -0.82 -5.85 11.24
C ASP A 474 -2.34 -6.00 11.17
N TYR A 475 -2.91 -6.15 9.96
CA TYR A 475 -4.35 -6.33 9.80
C TYR A 475 -4.72 -7.26 8.65
N ALA A 476 -5.87 -7.92 8.77
CA ALA A 476 -6.41 -8.79 7.72
C ALA A 476 -7.93 -8.60 7.60
N LEU A 477 -8.44 -8.56 6.37
CA LEU A 477 -9.87 -8.45 6.09
C LEU A 477 -10.60 -9.71 6.56
N ILE A 478 -11.67 -9.54 7.36
CA ILE A 478 -12.50 -10.64 7.87
C ILE A 478 -13.92 -10.64 7.28
N GLY A 479 -14.23 -9.68 6.41
CA GLY A 479 -15.52 -9.59 5.71
C GLY A 479 -16.31 -8.34 6.04
N TYR A 480 -17.61 -8.37 5.79
CA TYR A 480 -18.52 -7.24 5.96
C TYR A 480 -19.42 -7.43 7.15
N ARG A 481 -19.67 -6.35 7.90
CA ARG A 481 -20.63 -6.34 9.02
C ARG A 481 -21.60 -5.19 8.91
N GLU A 482 -22.82 -5.43 9.35
CA GLU A 482 -23.86 -4.41 9.39
C GLU A 482 -23.50 -3.27 10.37
N SER A 483 -23.64 -2.05 9.88
CA SER A 483 -23.37 -0.82 10.64
C SER A 483 -24.37 0.28 10.32
N LYS A 484 -24.61 1.16 11.28
CA LYS A 484 -25.47 2.34 11.10
C LYS A 484 -24.71 3.43 10.37
N LEU A 485 -24.66 3.33 9.05
CA LEU A 485 -23.94 4.27 8.20
C LEU A 485 -24.84 5.40 7.73
N VAL A 486 -24.28 6.60 7.64
CA VAL A 486 -24.95 7.79 7.13
C VAL A 486 -24.04 8.53 6.16
N LYS A 487 -24.64 9.15 5.15
CA LYS A 487 -23.95 10.08 4.26
C LYS A 487 -23.95 11.46 4.89
N LEU A 488 -22.77 12.04 5.05
CA LEU A 488 -22.55 13.42 5.50
C LEU A 488 -22.17 14.27 4.29
N ASP A 489 -23.02 15.24 3.96
CA ASP A 489 -22.76 16.20 2.89
C ASP A 489 -22.31 17.54 3.48
N ILE A 490 -21.24 18.13 2.90
CA ILE A 490 -20.79 19.47 3.25
C ILE A 490 -21.34 20.48 2.24
N LEU A 491 -21.96 21.55 2.76
CA LEU A 491 -22.53 22.61 1.93
C LEU A 491 -21.79 23.92 2.18
N LEU A 492 -21.39 24.58 1.10
CA LEU A 492 -20.85 25.94 1.10
C LEU A 492 -21.84 26.88 0.42
N ASN A 493 -22.27 27.89 1.13
CA ASN A 493 -23.28 28.85 0.65
C ASN A 493 -24.63 28.22 0.24
N GLY A 494 -24.91 26.97 0.66
CA GLY A 494 -26.11 26.22 0.34
C GLY A 494 -25.92 25.18 -0.76
N ASP A 495 -24.78 25.19 -1.47
CA ASP A 495 -24.45 24.24 -2.51
C ASP A 495 -23.61 23.09 -1.92
N ILE A 496 -23.91 21.85 -2.30
CA ILE A 496 -23.16 20.67 -1.86
C ILE A 496 -21.79 20.68 -2.54
N VAL A 497 -20.74 20.46 -1.74
CA VAL A 497 -19.39 20.22 -2.23
C VAL A 497 -19.18 18.70 -2.26
N ASP A 498 -19.39 18.12 -3.43
CA ASP A 498 -19.36 16.67 -3.65
C ASP A 498 -18.05 15.99 -3.22
N ALA A 499 -16.91 16.65 -3.48
CA ALA A 499 -15.59 16.17 -3.05
C ALA A 499 -15.39 16.13 -1.51
N LEU A 500 -16.30 16.72 -0.73
CA LEU A 500 -16.33 16.71 0.73
C LEU A 500 -17.53 15.94 1.30
N SER A 501 -18.06 14.98 0.55
CA SER A 501 -19.08 14.05 1.04
C SER A 501 -18.41 12.80 1.63
N PHE A 502 -18.93 12.31 2.76
CA PHE A 502 -18.38 11.17 3.51
C PHE A 502 -19.46 10.16 3.87
N ILE A 503 -19.11 8.89 3.92
CA ILE A 503 -19.93 7.85 4.56
C ILE A 503 -19.33 7.57 5.92
N LEU A 504 -20.11 7.74 6.99
CA LEU A 504 -19.66 7.69 8.37
C LEU A 504 -20.60 6.84 9.23
N PHE A 505 -20.07 6.31 10.32
CA PHE A 505 -20.90 5.76 11.39
C PHE A 505 -21.74 6.86 12.03
N ALA A 506 -23.05 6.61 12.21
CA ALA A 506 -24.03 7.63 12.60
C ALA A 506 -23.67 8.37 13.90
N ASP A 507 -23.14 7.65 14.91
CA ASP A 507 -22.83 8.25 16.21
C ASP A 507 -21.60 9.18 16.14
N ASN A 508 -20.69 8.96 15.17
CA ASN A 508 -19.51 9.79 14.94
C ASN A 508 -19.78 10.98 14.00
N ALA A 509 -20.95 11.01 13.35
CA ALA A 509 -21.24 12.00 12.31
C ALA A 509 -21.28 13.44 12.84
N TYR A 510 -21.88 13.69 14.00
CA TYR A 510 -21.99 15.05 14.56
C TYR A 510 -20.63 15.63 15.02
N PRO A 511 -19.81 14.93 15.82
CA PRO A 511 -18.49 15.43 16.20
C PRO A 511 -17.61 15.73 14.98
N ARG A 512 -17.59 14.82 14.00
CA ARG A 512 -16.79 14.97 12.77
C ARG A 512 -17.30 16.13 11.90
N ALA A 513 -18.62 16.25 11.72
CA ALA A 513 -19.24 17.35 11.00
C ALA A 513 -18.85 18.71 11.57
N ARG A 514 -18.83 18.83 12.89
CA ARG A 514 -18.45 20.06 13.59
C ARG A 514 -16.99 20.42 13.34
N LYS A 515 -16.06 19.47 13.52
CA LYS A 515 -14.63 19.67 13.26
C LYS A 515 -14.39 20.08 11.80
N ILE A 516 -15.03 19.41 10.84
CA ILE A 516 -14.93 19.74 9.41
C ILE A 516 -15.37 21.21 9.17
N CYS A 517 -16.53 21.61 9.70
CA CYS A 517 -17.02 22.97 9.53
C CYS A 517 -16.08 24.01 10.16
N GLU A 518 -15.47 23.71 11.31
CA GLU A 518 -14.50 24.58 11.99
C GLU A 518 -13.22 24.73 11.14
N LYS A 519 -12.62 23.63 10.67
CA LYS A 519 -11.41 23.64 9.83
C LYS A 519 -11.65 24.33 8.48
N LEU A 520 -12.78 24.08 7.82
CA LEU A 520 -13.13 24.79 6.58
C LEU A 520 -13.28 26.30 6.80
N LYS A 521 -13.88 26.72 7.91
CA LYS A 521 -13.99 28.14 8.27
C LYS A 521 -12.61 28.80 8.46
N GLU A 522 -11.63 28.10 8.96
CA GLU A 522 -10.27 28.58 9.18
C GLU A 522 -9.49 28.70 7.88
N ASN A 523 -9.63 27.73 6.99
CA ASN A 523 -8.82 27.59 5.76
C ASN A 523 -9.44 28.25 4.53
N ILE A 524 -10.75 28.47 4.49
CA ILE A 524 -11.38 29.18 3.37
C ILE A 524 -11.25 30.70 3.57
N PRO A 525 -10.70 31.45 2.60
CA PRO A 525 -10.53 32.88 2.71
C PRO A 525 -11.87 33.62 2.74
N ARG A 526 -11.90 34.75 3.46
CA ARG A 526 -13.09 35.59 3.56
C ARG A 526 -13.41 36.22 2.20
N ALA A 527 -14.65 36.04 1.74
CA ALA A 527 -15.19 36.68 0.55
C ALA A 527 -15.87 38.03 0.85
N GLN A 528 -16.36 38.70 -0.18
CA GLN A 528 -17.13 39.95 -0.07
C GLN A 528 -18.52 39.72 0.55
N PHE A 529 -18.97 38.49 0.65
CA PHE A 529 -20.23 38.04 1.25
C PHE A 529 -19.97 37.00 2.34
N GLU A 530 -20.98 36.75 3.15
CA GLU A 530 -20.95 35.75 4.23
C GLU A 530 -21.12 34.36 3.61
N ILE A 531 -20.23 33.42 3.97
CA ILE A 531 -20.27 32.03 3.50
C ILE A 531 -20.70 31.15 4.68
N PRO A 532 -21.90 30.61 4.68
CA PRO A 532 -22.27 29.55 5.61
C PRO A 532 -21.62 28.24 5.19
N VAL A 533 -20.88 27.62 6.09
CA VAL A 533 -20.34 26.26 6.02
C VAL A 533 -21.29 25.37 6.81
N GLN A 534 -21.88 24.39 6.16
CA GLN A 534 -22.90 23.54 6.78
C GLN A 534 -22.61 22.08 6.51
N ALA A 535 -22.95 21.22 7.46
CA ALA A 535 -22.90 19.78 7.29
C ALA A 535 -24.30 19.20 7.48
N ALA A 536 -24.73 18.33 6.57
CA ALA A 536 -26.07 17.78 6.55
C ALA A 536 -26.08 16.25 6.36
N ILE A 537 -27.08 15.60 6.95
CA ILE A 537 -27.39 14.18 6.77
C ILE A 537 -28.83 14.09 6.24
N GLY A 538 -29.04 13.50 5.06
CA GLY A 538 -30.35 13.38 4.43
C GLY A 538 -31.07 14.72 4.30
N GLY A 539 -30.33 15.80 3.96
CA GLY A 539 -30.84 17.16 3.85
C GLY A 539 -31.03 17.92 5.18
N LYS A 540 -30.90 17.26 6.34
CA LYS A 540 -30.99 17.91 7.66
C LYS A 540 -29.63 18.43 8.09
N ILE A 541 -29.51 19.74 8.30
CA ILE A 541 -28.29 20.38 8.80
C ILE A 541 -28.05 19.98 10.25
N ILE A 542 -26.88 19.38 10.52
CA ILE A 542 -26.46 18.94 11.85
C ILE A 542 -25.37 19.82 12.46
N ALA A 543 -24.52 20.45 11.63
CA ALA A 543 -23.50 21.39 12.07
C ALA A 543 -23.47 22.61 11.15
N ARG A 544 -23.10 23.77 11.70
CA ARG A 544 -23.00 25.01 10.92
C ARG A 544 -21.96 25.93 11.53
N GLU A 545 -21.10 26.45 10.65
CA GLU A 545 -20.19 27.57 10.90
C GLU A 545 -20.38 28.66 9.87
N THR A 546 -19.84 29.85 10.12
CA THR A 546 -20.02 30.98 9.20
C THR A 546 -18.72 31.74 9.02
N ILE A 547 -18.27 31.86 7.78
CA ILE A 547 -17.15 32.71 7.39
C ILE A 547 -17.67 34.12 7.17
N LYS A 548 -17.23 35.06 8.03
CA LYS A 548 -17.70 36.46 7.97
C LYS A 548 -17.18 37.16 6.72
N ALA A 549 -18.05 37.94 6.07
CA ALA A 549 -17.67 38.77 4.92
C ALA A 549 -16.57 39.80 5.27
N VAL A 550 -15.72 40.11 4.30
CA VAL A 550 -14.80 41.24 4.40
C VAL A 550 -15.62 42.52 4.58
N ARG A 551 -15.35 43.27 5.62
CA ARG A 551 -15.99 44.57 5.87
C ARG A 551 -15.16 45.69 5.23
N LYS A 552 -15.75 46.37 4.23
CA LYS A 552 -15.23 47.66 3.77
C LYS A 552 -15.88 48.73 4.65
N ASP A 553 -15.08 49.58 5.29
CA ASP A 553 -15.60 50.70 6.06
C ASP A 553 -16.17 51.77 5.09
N VAL A 554 -17.47 51.63 4.80
CA VAL A 554 -18.19 52.57 3.94
C VAL A 554 -18.49 53.88 4.65
N LEU A 555 -18.25 53.96 5.96
CA LEU A 555 -18.51 55.14 6.80
C LEU A 555 -17.25 56.01 6.96
N ALA A 556 -16.06 55.54 6.63
CA ALA A 556 -14.80 56.27 6.77
C ALA A 556 -14.77 57.63 6.05
N LYS A 557 -15.57 57.78 4.99
CA LYS A 557 -15.73 59.05 4.24
C LYS A 557 -16.93 59.90 4.66
N CYS A 558 -17.66 59.52 5.70
CA CYS A 558 -18.80 60.25 6.20
C CYS A 558 -18.37 61.24 7.30
N TYR A 559 -17.97 62.46 6.94
CA TYR A 559 -17.77 63.56 7.87
C TYR A 559 -19.14 64.13 8.31
N GLY A 560 -19.36 64.14 9.65
CA GLY A 560 -20.57 64.76 10.22
C GLY A 560 -21.65 63.77 10.67
N GLY A 561 -22.57 64.25 11.52
CA GLY A 561 -23.55 63.44 12.28
C GLY A 561 -24.79 62.98 11.50
N ASP A 562 -24.78 62.92 10.17
CA ASP A 562 -25.94 62.50 9.38
C ASP A 562 -26.19 60.97 9.53
N ILE A 563 -27.02 60.64 10.50
CA ILE A 563 -27.42 59.27 10.84
C ILE A 563 -28.19 58.63 9.68
N THR A 564 -28.97 59.39 8.93
CA THR A 564 -29.81 58.90 7.82
C THR A 564 -28.94 58.44 6.65
N ARG A 565 -27.91 59.19 6.32
CA ARG A 565 -26.95 58.85 5.28
C ARG A 565 -26.10 57.62 5.63
N LYS A 566 -25.69 57.51 6.92
CA LYS A 566 -24.97 56.32 7.47
C LYS A 566 -25.83 55.06 7.37
N LYS A 567 -27.11 55.12 7.77
CA LYS A 567 -28.07 54.01 7.64
C LYS A 567 -28.25 53.59 6.17
N LYS A 568 -28.45 54.52 5.27
CA LYS A 568 -28.64 54.24 3.84
C LYS A 568 -27.42 53.58 3.20
N LEU A 569 -26.20 53.99 3.56
CA LEU A 569 -24.97 53.37 3.09
C LEU A 569 -24.79 51.93 3.61
N LEU A 570 -25.13 51.68 4.89
CA LEU A 570 -25.11 50.35 5.48
C LEU A 570 -26.16 49.42 4.85
N GLU A 571 -27.37 49.93 4.57
CA GLU A 571 -28.42 49.18 3.85
C GLU A 571 -27.99 48.81 2.42
N LYS A 572 -27.46 49.78 1.66
CA LYS A 572 -26.90 49.48 0.31
C LYS A 572 -25.77 48.46 0.35
N GLN A 573 -24.89 48.51 1.35
CA GLN A 573 -23.84 47.50 1.53
C GLN A 573 -24.45 46.12 1.85
N LYS A 574 -25.48 46.06 2.70
CA LYS A 574 -26.19 44.83 3.03
C LYS A 574 -26.89 44.21 1.82
N GLU A 575 -27.60 45.03 1.04
CA GLU A 575 -28.24 44.61 -0.24
C GLU A 575 -27.21 44.12 -1.26
N GLY A 576 -26.11 44.88 -1.45
CA GLY A 576 -25.02 44.50 -2.37
C GLY A 576 -24.41 43.13 -1.97
N LYS A 577 -24.14 42.91 -0.68
CA LYS A 577 -23.67 41.63 -0.18
C LYS A 577 -24.70 40.50 -0.37
N LYS A 578 -25.99 40.78 -0.20
CA LYS A 578 -27.06 39.80 -0.46
C LYS A 578 -27.13 39.39 -1.92
N ARG A 579 -26.98 40.35 -2.86
CA ARG A 579 -26.90 40.05 -4.28
C ARG A 579 -25.65 39.28 -4.66
N MET A 580 -24.48 39.65 -4.12
CA MET A 580 -23.22 38.91 -4.35
C MET A 580 -23.29 37.46 -3.84
N ARG A 581 -23.98 37.22 -2.74
CA ARG A 581 -24.20 35.85 -2.22
C ARG A 581 -25.03 34.98 -3.19
N THR A 582 -25.99 35.57 -3.92
CA THR A 582 -26.86 34.85 -4.86
C THR A 582 -26.11 34.42 -6.15
N PHE A 583 -25.05 35.15 -6.53
CA PHE A 583 -24.31 34.93 -7.78
C PHE A 583 -22.84 34.54 -7.57
N GLY A 584 -22.37 34.55 -6.32
CA GLY A 584 -20.96 34.25 -5.99
C GLY A 584 -20.71 32.76 -5.84
N THR A 585 -19.90 32.19 -6.70
CA THR A 585 -19.30 30.87 -6.49
C THR A 585 -18.23 30.96 -5.41
N VAL A 586 -18.20 29.99 -4.51
CA VAL A 586 -17.17 29.86 -3.48
C VAL A 586 -16.09 28.92 -4.01
N SER A 587 -14.91 29.50 -4.28
CA SER A 587 -13.73 28.67 -4.59
C SER A 587 -13.19 28.07 -3.29
N VAL A 588 -12.99 26.77 -3.25
CA VAL A 588 -12.38 26.06 -2.13
C VAL A 588 -10.90 25.86 -2.47
N PRO A 589 -9.96 26.44 -1.71
CA PRO A 589 -8.54 26.23 -1.95
C PRO A 589 -8.15 24.76 -1.68
N SER A 590 -7.11 24.25 -2.34
CA SER A 590 -6.56 22.91 -2.12
C SER A 590 -6.17 22.66 -0.66
N GLU A 591 -5.63 23.69 0.00
CA GLU A 591 -5.27 23.65 1.43
C GLU A 591 -6.49 23.36 2.34
N ALA A 592 -7.69 23.81 1.95
CA ALA A 592 -8.90 23.54 2.72
C ALA A 592 -9.35 22.06 2.60
N PHE A 593 -9.14 21.42 1.45
CA PHE A 593 -9.35 19.98 1.29
C PHE A 593 -8.35 19.20 2.14
N MET A 594 -7.07 19.53 2.06
CA MET A 594 -6.02 18.90 2.86
C MET A 594 -6.25 19.06 4.37
N ALA A 595 -6.71 20.25 4.81
CA ALA A 595 -7.02 20.50 6.23
C ALA A 595 -8.19 19.64 6.74
N VAL A 596 -9.13 19.25 5.88
CA VAL A 596 -10.21 18.32 6.25
C VAL A 596 -9.72 16.89 6.35
N LEU A 597 -8.73 16.50 5.55
CA LEU A 597 -8.13 15.16 5.62
C LEU A 597 -7.31 14.95 6.90
N LYS A 598 -6.64 16.01 7.37
CA LYS A 598 -5.79 16.01 8.58
C LYS A 598 -6.54 16.37 9.87
N LEU A 599 -7.83 16.10 9.92
CA LEU A 599 -8.71 16.50 11.05
C LEU A 599 -8.36 15.84 12.39
N ASP A 600 -7.66 14.74 12.38
CA ASP A 600 -7.40 13.93 13.56
C ASP A 600 -5.95 14.03 14.07
N GLU A 601 -5.13 14.92 13.45
CA GLU A 601 -3.74 15.20 13.87
C GLU A 601 -3.65 16.17 15.08
N ASP A 602 -4.76 16.82 15.53
CA ASP A 602 -4.82 17.80 16.66
C ASP A 602 -5.45 17.22 17.94
#